data_fd36ff38c41fe49f5148ae5d0b6b1b21
#
_entry.id   fd36ff38c41fe49f5148ae5d0b6b1b21
#
_cell.length_a   1.000
_cell.length_b   1.000
_cell.length_c   1.000
_cell.angle_alpha   90.00
_cell.angle_beta   90.00
_cell.angle_gamma   90.00
#
_symmetry.space_group_name_H-M   'P 1'
#
loop_
_entity.id
_entity.type
_entity.pdbx_description
1 polymer ?
#
loop_
_entity_poly.entity_id
_entity_poly.type
_entity_poly.pdbx_seq_one_letter_code
_entity_poly.pdbx_strand_id
1 'polypeptide(L)'
;VDVNGPASTFVFPGVFRNPRFQLDELKGRVRVVLGETPTLYFENFRLANHDAALTASGSWKATGGAGTLDLSGKLLRAKATSVVRYLPNVVGESTLDYLEAALLAGEASGGDFVVRGELDKFPWVKKNAGQGLFRIWADVQHGKLDFMPSYETDRSGRYRTARLWPVLDSIRASLLFEGESMRIGGESATSMGLQARKVLVEIPSFSADTVMLNVGGEISGSLTQALDYLNTSTMLRSALGDLFAEARGSGNASAALRLGVPLGNPSLFTMAIDANVDRATLRLFNRLPEATELTGSLRITEKSIETTEPLRGLAGGAPLSVSASTTNGVAAFDVALSASPADFERLIRLPEATALLKKTSGAVPV
;
A
#
# COMPACT_ATOMS: atom_id res chain seq x y z
N VAL A 1 -45.53 5.42 3.25
CA VAL A 1 -45.61 4.07 3.83
C VAL A 1 -44.36 3.87 4.66
N ASP A 2 -44.53 3.50 5.93
CA ASP A 2 -43.42 3.08 6.79
C ASP A 2 -43.04 1.63 6.41
N VAL A 3 -41.74 1.44 6.24
CA VAL A 3 -41.13 0.14 5.93
C VAL A 3 -40.41 -0.36 7.18
N ASN A 4 -40.75 -1.57 7.59
CA ASN A 4 -40.07 -2.26 8.68
C ASN A 4 -39.98 -3.74 8.32
N GLY A 5 -38.84 -4.14 7.79
CA GLY A 5 -38.60 -5.48 7.26
C GLY A 5 -37.40 -6.14 7.96
N PRO A 6 -37.64 -6.96 8.99
CA PRO A 6 -36.59 -7.87 9.44
C PRO A 6 -36.36 -8.95 8.38
N ALA A 7 -35.12 -9.34 8.15
CA ALA A 7 -34.72 -10.39 7.21
C ALA A 7 -35.20 -10.19 5.76
N SER A 8 -34.96 -9.01 5.20
CA SER A 8 -35.31 -8.69 3.81
C SER A 8 -34.24 -9.15 2.82
N THR A 9 -34.65 -9.58 1.63
CA THR A 9 -33.71 -9.94 0.55
C THR A 9 -33.95 -9.06 -0.66
N PHE A 10 -32.89 -8.42 -1.14
CA PHE A 10 -32.87 -7.70 -2.41
C PHE A 10 -32.08 -8.49 -3.43
N VAL A 11 -32.54 -8.46 -4.69
CA VAL A 11 -31.87 -9.15 -5.80
C VAL A 11 -31.64 -8.17 -6.94
N PHE A 12 -30.38 -8.00 -7.34
CA PHE A 12 -29.95 -7.12 -8.42
C PHE A 12 -29.23 -7.93 -9.53
N PRO A 13 -29.98 -8.63 -10.40
CA PRO A 13 -29.39 -9.47 -11.44
C PRO A 13 -28.50 -8.66 -12.37
N GLY A 14 -27.30 -9.18 -12.68
CA GLY A 14 -26.37 -8.56 -13.63
C GLY A 14 -25.61 -7.34 -13.09
N VAL A 15 -25.97 -6.80 -11.92
CA VAL A 15 -25.31 -5.61 -11.36
C VAL A 15 -24.11 -6.00 -10.51
N PHE A 16 -24.23 -7.01 -9.69
CA PHE A 16 -23.19 -7.46 -8.75
C PHE A 16 -22.79 -8.91 -9.03
N ARG A 17 -21.54 -9.27 -8.67
CA ARG A 17 -21.04 -10.65 -8.74
C ARG A 17 -21.93 -11.61 -7.93
N ASN A 18 -22.33 -11.20 -6.74
CA ASN A 18 -23.36 -11.86 -5.95
C ASN A 18 -24.63 -10.99 -5.95
N PRO A 19 -25.68 -11.35 -6.71
CA PRO A 19 -26.84 -10.48 -6.88
C PRO A 19 -27.77 -10.43 -5.66
N ARG A 20 -27.57 -11.28 -4.64
CA ARG A 20 -28.47 -11.40 -3.49
C ARG A 20 -27.89 -10.68 -2.27
N PHE A 21 -28.65 -9.73 -1.74
CA PHE A 21 -28.33 -8.97 -0.53
C PHE A 21 -29.37 -9.27 0.55
N GLN A 22 -28.92 -9.95 1.58
CA GLN A 22 -29.74 -10.17 2.78
C GLN A 22 -29.51 -9.02 3.76
N LEU A 23 -30.58 -8.44 4.26
CA LEU A 23 -30.56 -7.43 5.31
C LEU A 23 -31.23 -8.01 6.56
N ASP A 24 -30.56 -7.83 7.68
CA ASP A 24 -31.11 -8.19 9.01
C ASP A 24 -32.02 -7.08 9.53
N GLU A 25 -31.78 -5.84 9.09
CA GLU A 25 -32.59 -4.68 9.44
C GLU A 25 -32.83 -3.82 8.19
N LEU A 26 -34.09 -3.51 7.94
CA LEU A 26 -34.56 -2.54 6.94
C LEU A 26 -35.65 -1.69 7.59
N LYS A 27 -35.37 -0.43 7.90
CA LYS A 27 -36.33 0.52 8.46
C LYS A 27 -36.26 1.83 7.72
N GLY A 28 -37.40 2.49 7.54
CA GLY A 28 -37.47 3.80 6.92
C GLY A 28 -38.86 4.12 6.43
N ARG A 29 -38.98 5.22 5.70
CA ARG A 29 -40.23 5.63 5.09
C ARG A 29 -40.06 5.81 3.59
N VAL A 30 -41.00 5.27 2.79
CA VAL A 30 -41.12 5.52 1.37
C VAL A 30 -42.32 6.40 1.13
N ARG A 31 -42.11 7.50 0.40
CA ARG A 31 -43.16 8.35 -0.15
C ARG A 31 -43.13 8.25 -1.67
N VAL A 32 -44.26 7.90 -2.26
CA VAL A 32 -44.46 7.80 -3.71
C VAL A 32 -45.23 9.00 -4.17
N VAL A 33 -44.71 9.69 -5.17
CA VAL A 33 -45.41 10.77 -5.86
C VAL A 33 -45.67 10.31 -7.30
N LEU A 34 -46.93 10.17 -7.64
CA LEU A 34 -47.40 9.81 -8.99
C LEU A 34 -47.67 11.08 -9.77
N GLY A 35 -47.15 11.18 -10.99
CA GLY A 35 -47.31 12.31 -11.91
C GLY A 35 -46.68 11.93 -13.23
N GLU A 36 -46.37 12.90 -14.09
CA GLU A 36 -45.68 12.64 -15.38
C GLU A 36 -44.33 11.94 -15.19
N THR A 37 -43.65 12.25 -14.09
CA THR A 37 -42.39 11.58 -13.69
C THR A 37 -42.58 10.98 -12.29
N PRO A 38 -42.95 9.70 -12.17
CA PRO A 38 -43.06 9.03 -10.88
C PRO A 38 -41.77 9.16 -10.05
N THR A 39 -41.94 9.55 -8.80
CA THR A 39 -40.79 9.77 -7.89
C THR A 39 -40.97 8.99 -6.60
N LEU A 40 -39.94 8.26 -6.20
CA LEU A 40 -39.83 7.60 -4.89
C LEU A 40 -38.91 8.44 -4.00
N TYR A 41 -39.38 8.78 -2.82
CA TYR A 41 -38.55 9.40 -1.79
C TYR A 41 -38.26 8.37 -0.71
N PHE A 42 -36.99 8.31 -0.32
CA PHE A 42 -36.46 7.47 0.75
C PHE A 42 -36.14 8.34 1.94
N GLU A 43 -36.83 8.15 3.07
CA GLU A 43 -36.68 9.01 4.24
C GLU A 43 -36.16 8.17 5.40
N ASN A 44 -35.00 8.57 5.95
CA ASN A 44 -34.40 7.96 7.14
C ASN A 44 -34.28 6.43 7.08
N PHE A 45 -33.86 5.91 5.93
CA PHE A 45 -33.61 4.47 5.81
C PHE A 45 -32.41 4.08 6.68
N ARG A 46 -32.57 3.01 7.42
CA ARG A 46 -31.52 2.28 8.08
C ARG A 46 -31.47 0.86 7.51
N LEU A 47 -30.32 0.51 6.99
CA LEU A 47 -30.04 -0.80 6.42
C LEU A 47 -28.86 -1.40 7.16
N ALA A 48 -29.01 -2.66 7.60
CA ALA A 48 -27.92 -3.35 8.27
C ALA A 48 -27.94 -4.85 7.97
N ASN A 49 -26.76 -5.42 7.91
CA ASN A 49 -26.51 -6.84 7.94
C ASN A 49 -25.18 -7.14 8.65
N HIS A 50 -24.74 -8.39 8.60
CA HIS A 50 -23.47 -8.81 9.20
C HIS A 50 -22.25 -8.03 8.66
N ASP A 51 -22.27 -7.61 7.38
CA ASP A 51 -21.12 -6.98 6.70
C ASP A 51 -21.09 -5.46 6.88
N ALA A 52 -22.25 -4.81 6.83
CA ALA A 52 -22.35 -3.36 6.82
C ALA A 52 -23.61 -2.86 7.54
N ALA A 53 -23.56 -1.61 8.00
CA ALA A 53 -24.72 -0.84 8.46
C ALA A 53 -24.60 0.60 7.94
N LEU A 54 -25.70 1.14 7.44
CA LEU A 54 -25.76 2.50 6.90
C LEU A 54 -27.13 3.16 7.16
N THR A 55 -27.16 4.48 7.07
CA THR A 55 -28.38 5.25 6.92
C THR A 55 -28.39 5.96 5.59
N ALA A 56 -29.56 6.12 4.99
CA ALA A 56 -29.70 6.78 3.71
C ALA A 56 -31.02 7.57 3.62
N SER A 57 -30.96 8.67 2.88
CA SER A 57 -32.13 9.44 2.45
C SER A 57 -31.93 9.97 1.05
N GLY A 58 -33.00 10.15 0.30
CA GLY A 58 -32.91 10.65 -1.07
C GLY A 58 -34.14 10.40 -1.89
N SER A 59 -33.96 10.40 -3.21
CA SER A 59 -35.03 10.15 -4.16
C SER A 59 -34.55 9.42 -5.40
N TRP A 60 -35.45 8.65 -5.99
CA TRP A 60 -35.30 8.09 -7.33
C TRP A 60 -36.45 8.58 -8.21
N LYS A 61 -36.15 9.01 -9.43
CA LYS A 61 -37.10 9.51 -10.42
C LYS A 61 -37.07 8.64 -11.66
N ALA A 62 -38.25 8.30 -12.18
CA ALA A 62 -38.44 7.52 -13.40
C ALA A 62 -38.24 8.41 -14.65
N THR A 63 -37.01 8.84 -14.93
CA THR A 63 -36.66 9.71 -16.07
C THR A 63 -36.35 8.95 -17.35
N GLY A 64 -36.74 7.69 -17.44
CA GLY A 64 -36.39 6.75 -18.50
C GLY A 64 -35.21 5.84 -18.11
N GLY A 65 -35.07 4.70 -18.78
CA GLY A 65 -34.03 3.72 -18.48
C GLY A 65 -33.99 3.30 -17.00
N ALA A 66 -32.82 3.31 -16.39
CA ALA A 66 -32.65 3.00 -14.95
C ALA A 66 -33.03 4.17 -14.02
N GLY A 67 -33.39 5.34 -14.60
CA GLY A 67 -33.82 6.52 -13.86
C GLY A 67 -32.69 7.36 -13.29
N THR A 68 -33.08 8.39 -12.52
CA THR A 68 -32.16 9.32 -11.87
C THR A 68 -32.21 9.14 -10.35
N LEU A 69 -31.05 8.92 -9.73
CA LEU A 69 -30.89 8.76 -8.29
C LEU A 69 -30.29 10.04 -7.67
N ASP A 70 -30.79 10.45 -6.51
CA ASP A 70 -30.16 11.40 -5.61
C ASP A 70 -30.22 10.77 -4.21
N LEU A 71 -29.14 10.12 -3.78
CA LEU A 71 -29.07 9.40 -2.53
C LEU A 71 -27.84 9.86 -1.75
N SER A 72 -28.02 10.12 -0.47
CA SER A 72 -26.93 10.39 0.46
C SER A 72 -27.17 9.67 1.80
N GLY A 73 -26.10 9.44 2.52
CA GLY A 73 -26.21 8.75 3.81
C GLY A 73 -24.92 8.66 4.57
N LYS A 74 -24.98 7.95 5.68
CA LYS A 74 -23.82 7.70 6.53
C LYS A 74 -23.50 6.21 6.56
N LEU A 75 -22.23 5.89 6.40
CA LEU A 75 -21.70 4.57 6.66
C LEU A 75 -21.42 4.45 8.17
N LEU A 76 -22.21 3.64 8.85
CA LEU A 76 -22.07 3.44 10.30
C LEU A 76 -20.99 2.40 10.60
N ARG A 77 -20.93 1.36 9.77
CA ARG A 77 -20.00 0.25 9.87
C ARG A 77 -19.89 -0.48 8.53
N ALA A 78 -18.70 -0.91 8.13
CA ALA A 78 -18.51 -1.89 7.07
C ALA A 78 -17.24 -2.72 7.31
N LYS A 79 -17.27 -4.00 6.93
CA LYS A 79 -16.09 -4.87 6.91
C LYS A 79 -15.36 -4.70 5.60
N ALA A 80 -14.05 -4.44 5.65
CA ALA A 80 -13.23 -4.29 4.45
C ALA A 80 -13.23 -5.55 3.58
N THR A 81 -13.20 -6.73 4.19
CA THR A 81 -13.22 -8.03 3.48
C THR A 81 -14.52 -8.31 2.73
N SER A 82 -15.59 -7.59 3.04
CA SER A 82 -16.89 -7.74 2.37
C SER A 82 -17.14 -6.72 1.26
N VAL A 83 -16.20 -5.76 1.04
CA VAL A 83 -16.42 -4.65 0.10
C VAL A 83 -16.70 -5.12 -1.32
N VAL A 84 -16.03 -6.17 -1.78
CA VAL A 84 -16.20 -6.74 -3.14
C VAL A 84 -17.65 -7.14 -3.41
N ARG A 85 -18.37 -7.58 -2.40
CA ARG A 85 -19.77 -7.97 -2.50
C ARG A 85 -20.69 -6.80 -2.88
N TYR A 86 -20.31 -5.57 -2.53
CA TYR A 86 -21.07 -4.34 -2.72
C TYR A 86 -20.59 -3.51 -3.90
N LEU A 87 -19.54 -3.96 -4.61
CA LEU A 87 -19.06 -3.29 -5.80
C LEU A 87 -19.74 -3.85 -7.05
N PRO A 88 -20.28 -3.00 -7.94
CA PRO A 88 -20.93 -3.47 -9.16
C PRO A 88 -19.91 -4.00 -10.16
N ASN A 89 -20.34 -4.94 -11.02
CA ASN A 89 -19.51 -5.60 -12.05
C ASN A 89 -18.84 -4.61 -13.02
N VAL A 90 -19.39 -3.40 -13.17
CA VAL A 90 -18.81 -2.34 -14.01
C VAL A 90 -17.40 -1.91 -13.55
N VAL A 91 -17.03 -2.19 -12.31
CA VAL A 91 -15.68 -1.96 -11.76
C VAL A 91 -14.63 -2.85 -12.44
N GLY A 92 -15.03 -3.98 -13.00
CA GLY A 92 -14.20 -4.94 -13.72
C GLY A 92 -13.71 -6.10 -12.84
N GLU A 93 -13.71 -7.29 -13.43
CA GLU A 93 -13.37 -8.55 -12.74
C GLU A 93 -11.98 -8.52 -12.10
N SER A 94 -10.96 -8.02 -12.79
CA SER A 94 -9.59 -7.94 -12.27
C SER A 94 -9.47 -7.07 -11.02
N THR A 95 -10.25 -6.00 -10.94
CA THR A 95 -10.29 -5.13 -9.74
C THR A 95 -10.99 -5.83 -8.59
N LEU A 96 -12.08 -6.54 -8.87
CA LEU A 96 -12.80 -7.31 -7.84
C LEU A 96 -11.93 -8.43 -7.28
N ASP A 97 -11.22 -9.18 -8.14
CA ASP A 97 -10.28 -10.23 -7.74
C ASP A 97 -9.11 -9.67 -6.92
N TYR A 98 -8.55 -8.54 -7.35
CA TYR A 98 -7.51 -7.86 -6.59
C TYR A 98 -7.98 -7.50 -5.17
N LEU A 99 -9.13 -6.83 -5.05
CA LEU A 99 -9.66 -6.39 -3.75
C LEU A 99 -9.98 -7.58 -2.84
N GLU A 100 -10.50 -8.68 -3.39
CA GLU A 100 -10.80 -9.91 -2.65
C GLU A 100 -9.52 -10.54 -2.07
N ALA A 101 -8.43 -10.52 -2.82
CA ALA A 101 -7.14 -11.05 -2.37
C ALA A 101 -6.37 -10.08 -1.45
N ALA A 102 -6.49 -8.77 -1.71
CA ALA A 102 -5.71 -7.74 -1.03
C ALA A 102 -6.25 -7.39 0.36
N LEU A 103 -7.58 -7.35 0.53
CA LEU A 103 -8.22 -6.91 1.77
C LEU A 103 -8.37 -8.08 2.75
N LEU A 104 -7.41 -8.23 3.67
CA LEU A 104 -7.33 -9.36 4.59
C LEU A 104 -8.11 -9.12 5.89
N ALA A 105 -8.23 -7.86 6.34
CA ALA A 105 -9.01 -7.43 7.51
C ALA A 105 -9.25 -5.92 7.45
N GLY A 106 -10.13 -5.43 8.31
CA GLY A 106 -10.38 -4.01 8.52
C GLY A 106 -11.85 -3.70 8.68
N GLU A 107 -12.09 -2.59 9.37
CA GLU A 107 -13.42 -2.04 9.60
C GLU A 107 -13.45 -0.58 9.19
N ALA A 108 -14.47 -0.21 8.43
CA ALA A 108 -14.75 1.18 8.09
C ALA A 108 -15.91 1.70 8.94
N SER A 109 -15.83 2.94 9.40
CA SER A 109 -16.86 3.59 10.20
C SER A 109 -16.83 5.10 10.02
N GLY A 110 -17.83 5.78 10.54
CA GLY A 110 -17.88 7.25 10.59
C GLY A 110 -17.98 7.93 9.23
N GLY A 111 -18.21 7.16 8.16
CA GLY A 111 -18.18 7.65 6.80
C GLY A 111 -19.48 8.28 6.33
N ASP A 112 -19.41 8.94 5.18
CA ASP A 112 -20.56 9.42 4.43
C ASP A 112 -20.45 9.00 2.95
N PHE A 113 -21.60 9.00 2.27
CA PHE A 113 -21.64 8.74 0.83
C PHE A 113 -22.69 9.60 0.14
N VAL A 114 -22.43 9.88 -1.13
CA VAL A 114 -23.37 10.52 -2.05
C VAL A 114 -23.32 9.80 -3.38
N VAL A 115 -24.51 9.47 -3.91
CA VAL A 115 -24.69 8.91 -5.24
C VAL A 115 -25.76 9.71 -5.95
N ARG A 116 -25.41 10.50 -6.95
CA ARG A 116 -26.32 11.41 -7.64
C ARG A 116 -26.08 11.39 -9.12
N GLY A 117 -27.14 11.21 -9.93
CA GLY A 117 -27.09 11.29 -11.38
C GLY A 117 -27.97 10.26 -12.07
N GLU A 118 -27.96 10.26 -13.39
CA GLU A 118 -28.63 9.25 -14.23
C GLU A 118 -27.92 7.92 -14.12
N LEU A 119 -28.61 6.86 -13.70
CA LEU A 119 -28.02 5.56 -13.42
C LEU A 119 -27.48 4.85 -14.67
N ASP A 120 -28.07 5.08 -15.85
CA ASP A 120 -27.57 4.54 -17.11
C ASP A 120 -26.20 5.12 -17.53
N LYS A 121 -25.81 6.25 -16.95
CA LYS A 121 -24.51 6.89 -17.20
C LYS A 121 -23.47 6.58 -16.15
N PHE A 122 -23.83 5.84 -15.08
CA PHE A 122 -22.90 5.40 -14.05
C PHE A 122 -21.76 4.53 -14.69
N PRO A 123 -20.51 4.69 -14.28
CA PRO A 123 -20.00 5.43 -13.12
C PRO A 123 -19.67 6.91 -13.31
N TRP A 124 -20.19 7.59 -14.30
CA TRP A 124 -20.01 9.02 -14.65
C TRP A 124 -18.55 9.42 -14.89
N VAL A 125 -17.86 8.56 -15.61
CA VAL A 125 -16.45 8.73 -15.97
C VAL A 125 -16.29 8.90 -17.48
N LYS A 126 -15.14 9.29 -17.97
CA LYS A 126 -14.85 9.51 -19.41
C LYS A 126 -15.86 10.47 -20.02
N LYS A 127 -16.60 10.03 -21.07
CA LYS A 127 -17.61 10.84 -21.77
C LYS A 127 -18.77 11.30 -20.87
N ASN A 128 -18.99 10.63 -19.75
CA ASN A 128 -20.04 10.94 -18.78
C ASN A 128 -19.51 11.73 -17.56
N ALA A 129 -18.24 12.12 -17.55
CA ALA A 129 -17.65 12.87 -16.45
C ALA A 129 -18.43 14.18 -16.17
N GLY A 130 -18.68 14.46 -14.90
CA GLY A 130 -19.44 15.64 -14.46
C GLY A 130 -20.97 15.52 -14.60
N GLN A 131 -21.50 14.41 -15.14
CA GLN A 131 -22.95 14.22 -15.27
C GLN A 131 -23.59 13.56 -14.03
N GLY A 132 -22.79 13.24 -13.03
CA GLY A 132 -23.22 12.71 -11.74
C GLY A 132 -22.11 12.80 -10.71
N LEU A 133 -22.42 12.42 -9.49
CA LEU A 133 -21.50 12.39 -8.35
C LEU A 133 -21.57 11.04 -7.66
N PHE A 134 -20.42 10.38 -7.58
CA PHE A 134 -20.19 9.25 -6.69
C PHE A 134 -19.09 9.64 -5.72
N ARG A 135 -19.41 9.70 -4.44
CA ARG A 135 -18.45 10.01 -3.39
C ARG A 135 -18.69 9.09 -2.21
N ILE A 136 -17.62 8.49 -1.71
CA ILE A 136 -17.61 7.76 -0.44
C ILE A 136 -16.41 8.22 0.35
N TRP A 137 -16.62 8.61 1.58
CA TRP A 137 -15.59 8.85 2.57
C TRP A 137 -15.79 7.91 3.76
N ALA A 138 -14.72 7.38 4.34
CA ALA A 138 -14.78 6.56 5.54
C ALA A 138 -13.45 6.52 6.28
N ASP A 139 -13.51 6.39 7.61
CA ASP A 139 -12.36 6.02 8.43
C ASP A 139 -12.22 4.50 8.48
N VAL A 140 -10.99 4.03 8.30
CA VAL A 140 -10.62 2.61 8.34
C VAL A 140 -9.74 2.36 9.55
N GLN A 141 -10.08 1.33 10.32
CA GLN A 141 -9.33 0.87 11.49
C GLN A 141 -9.07 -0.63 11.40
N HIS A 142 -8.01 -1.07 12.10
CA HIS A 142 -7.59 -2.47 12.14
C HIS A 142 -7.41 -3.09 10.75
N GLY A 143 -7.02 -2.26 9.78
CA GLY A 143 -6.82 -2.71 8.41
C GLY A 143 -5.64 -3.66 8.30
N LYS A 144 -5.79 -4.67 7.43
CA LYS A 144 -4.73 -5.58 7.03
C LYS A 144 -4.78 -5.75 5.53
N LEU A 145 -3.67 -5.47 4.85
CA LEU A 145 -3.61 -5.37 3.41
C LEU A 145 -2.40 -6.12 2.85
N ASP A 146 -2.65 -7.02 1.92
CA ASP A 146 -1.66 -7.48 0.95
C ASP A 146 -1.78 -6.58 -0.29
N PHE A 147 -0.94 -5.55 -0.40
CA PHE A 147 -1.12 -4.56 -1.47
C PHE A 147 -0.64 -5.04 -2.85
N MET A 148 0.00 -6.19 -2.92
CA MET A 148 0.47 -6.78 -4.17
C MET A 148 0.32 -8.30 -4.16
N PRO A 149 -0.94 -8.81 -4.05
CA PRO A 149 -1.20 -10.24 -4.08
C PRO A 149 -0.84 -10.80 -5.46
N SER A 150 -0.25 -11.97 -5.48
CA SER A 150 0.06 -12.72 -6.70
C SER A 150 -0.68 -14.05 -6.70
N TYR A 151 -1.21 -14.40 -7.85
CA TYR A 151 -1.92 -15.67 -8.03
C TYR A 151 -0.97 -16.69 -8.65
N GLU A 152 -0.73 -17.78 -7.95
CA GLU A 152 -0.05 -18.95 -8.48
C GLU A 152 -1.02 -20.12 -8.59
N THR A 153 -1.05 -20.77 -9.74
CA THR A 153 -1.83 -21.99 -9.93
C THR A 153 -0.99 -23.17 -9.45
N ASP A 154 -1.43 -23.86 -8.42
CA ASP A 154 -0.82 -25.11 -8.01
C ASP A 154 -1.14 -26.27 -8.99
N ARG A 155 -0.49 -27.45 -8.81
CA ARG A 155 -0.69 -28.61 -9.68
C ARG A 155 -2.13 -29.15 -9.68
N SER A 156 -2.97 -28.72 -8.75
CA SER A 156 -4.39 -29.10 -8.66
C SER A 156 -5.33 -28.09 -9.32
N GLY A 157 -4.78 -27.01 -9.92
CA GLY A 157 -5.57 -25.93 -10.52
C GLY A 157 -6.16 -24.95 -9.51
N ARG A 158 -5.73 -25.01 -8.23
CA ARG A 158 -6.18 -24.07 -7.21
C ARG A 158 -5.29 -22.86 -7.24
N TYR A 159 -5.92 -21.67 -7.22
CA TYR A 159 -5.21 -20.41 -7.06
C TYR A 159 -4.64 -20.32 -5.65
N ARG A 160 -3.32 -20.18 -5.56
CA ARG A 160 -2.63 -19.83 -4.33
C ARG A 160 -2.18 -18.39 -4.46
N THR A 161 -2.52 -17.54 -3.50
CA THR A 161 -1.96 -16.20 -3.44
C THR A 161 -0.52 -16.27 -2.93
N ALA A 162 0.44 -15.99 -3.78
CA ALA A 162 1.82 -15.72 -3.35
C ALA A 162 1.90 -14.26 -2.88
N ARG A 163 2.64 -13.99 -1.82
CA ARG A 163 2.88 -12.64 -1.33
C ARG A 163 4.20 -12.14 -1.87
N LEU A 164 4.15 -11.10 -2.68
CA LEU A 164 5.34 -10.47 -3.25
C LEU A 164 5.98 -9.48 -2.28
N TRP A 165 5.18 -8.93 -1.38
CA TRP A 165 5.59 -7.99 -0.34
C TRP A 165 5.07 -8.46 1.04
N PRO A 166 5.76 -8.10 2.13
CA PRO A 166 5.21 -8.29 3.47
C PRO A 166 3.90 -7.52 3.67
N VAL A 167 2.96 -8.15 4.35
CA VAL A 167 1.62 -7.59 4.61
C VAL A 167 1.70 -6.33 5.46
N LEU A 168 0.90 -5.33 5.13
CA LEU A 168 0.61 -4.21 6.00
C LEU A 168 -0.44 -4.61 7.03
N ASP A 169 -0.21 -4.30 8.28
CA ASP A 169 -1.07 -4.63 9.42
C ASP A 169 -1.37 -3.38 10.26
N SER A 170 -2.39 -3.46 11.09
CA SER A 170 -2.77 -2.41 12.04
C SER A 170 -2.99 -1.05 11.36
N ILE A 171 -3.53 -1.06 10.14
CA ILE A 171 -3.73 0.14 9.34
C ILE A 171 -4.83 1.00 9.96
N ARG A 172 -4.50 2.30 10.13
CA ARG A 172 -5.45 3.38 10.37
C ARG A 172 -5.35 4.37 9.22
N ALA A 173 -6.47 4.67 8.58
CA ALA A 173 -6.49 5.51 7.40
C ALA A 173 -7.87 6.16 7.20
N SER A 174 -7.89 7.28 6.50
CA SER A 174 -9.10 7.84 5.88
C SER A 174 -9.11 7.52 4.39
N LEU A 175 -10.24 7.09 3.89
CA LEU A 175 -10.45 6.74 2.49
C LEU A 175 -11.42 7.73 1.87
N LEU A 176 -11.08 8.27 0.70
CA LEU A 176 -11.97 9.06 -0.13
C LEU A 176 -11.97 8.49 -1.56
N PHE A 177 -13.15 8.09 -2.02
CA PHE A 177 -13.44 7.92 -3.44
C PHE A 177 -14.31 9.08 -3.89
N GLU A 178 -13.92 9.78 -4.96
CA GLU A 178 -14.71 10.87 -5.51
C GLU A 178 -14.57 10.90 -7.04
N GLY A 179 -15.69 10.66 -7.73
CA GLY A 179 -15.73 10.59 -9.18
C GLY A 179 -14.74 9.56 -9.74
N GLU A 180 -13.71 10.05 -10.41
CA GLU A 180 -12.66 9.22 -11.05
C GLU A 180 -11.41 9.02 -10.20
N SER A 181 -11.40 9.50 -8.97
CA SER A 181 -10.20 9.49 -8.13
C SER A 181 -10.38 8.70 -6.84
N MET A 182 -9.24 8.25 -6.32
CA MET A 182 -9.14 7.66 -4.98
C MET A 182 -8.00 8.32 -4.23
N ARG A 183 -8.22 8.60 -2.96
CA ARG A 183 -7.21 9.07 -2.03
C ARG A 183 -7.33 8.35 -0.70
N ILE A 184 -6.21 7.85 -0.18
CA ILE A 184 -6.12 7.25 1.14
C ILE A 184 -5.05 7.99 1.93
N GLY A 185 -5.45 8.63 3.03
CA GLY A 185 -4.55 9.24 3.99
C GLY A 185 -4.28 8.25 5.12
N GLY A 186 -3.14 7.57 5.09
CA GLY A 186 -2.71 6.62 6.13
C GLY A 186 -2.09 7.35 7.31
N GLU A 187 -2.73 7.25 8.47
CA GLU A 187 -2.19 7.78 9.73
C GLU A 187 -1.05 6.89 10.22
N SER A 188 -1.30 5.58 10.25
CA SER A 188 -0.33 4.58 10.70
C SER A 188 -0.58 3.22 10.08
N ALA A 189 0.50 2.46 9.90
CA ALA A 189 0.49 1.04 9.58
C ALA A 189 1.77 0.39 10.08
N THR A 190 1.79 -0.94 10.16
CA THR A 190 2.99 -1.71 10.50
C THR A 190 3.26 -2.78 9.46
N SER A 191 4.52 -3.13 9.25
CA SER A 191 4.92 -4.29 8.47
C SER A 191 6.23 -4.85 8.99
N MET A 192 6.24 -6.11 9.42
CA MET A 192 7.42 -6.77 10.02
C MET A 192 8.09 -5.94 11.13
N GLY A 193 7.30 -5.20 11.93
CA GLY A 193 7.80 -4.33 12.99
C GLY A 193 8.18 -2.92 12.55
N LEU A 194 8.37 -2.66 11.27
CA LEU A 194 8.51 -1.32 10.73
C LEU A 194 7.21 -0.55 10.91
N GLN A 195 7.33 0.75 11.19
CA GLN A 195 6.22 1.68 11.33
C GLN A 195 6.12 2.54 10.06
N ALA A 196 4.95 2.60 9.45
CA ALA A 196 4.65 3.54 8.37
C ALA A 196 3.74 4.65 8.89
N ARG A 197 4.04 5.90 8.53
CA ARG A 197 3.28 7.09 8.91
C ARG A 197 3.18 8.07 7.76
N LYS A 198 2.22 9.00 7.85
CA LYS A 198 1.97 10.03 6.83
C LYS A 198 1.88 9.43 5.42
N VAL A 199 1.25 8.26 5.34
CA VAL A 199 1.11 7.56 4.08
C VAL A 199 0.03 8.25 3.25
N LEU A 200 0.36 8.53 2.00
CA LEU A 200 -0.59 9.00 1.01
C LEU A 200 -0.62 8.02 -0.14
N VAL A 201 -1.82 7.49 -0.44
CA VAL A 201 -2.05 6.65 -1.61
C VAL A 201 -3.06 7.35 -2.49
N GLU A 202 -2.75 7.51 -3.77
CA GLU A 202 -3.60 8.22 -4.71
C GLU A 202 -3.70 7.47 -6.05
N ILE A 203 -4.92 7.42 -6.57
CA ILE A 203 -5.19 7.17 -7.98
C ILE A 203 -5.86 8.45 -8.51
N PRO A 204 -5.13 9.29 -9.26
CA PRO A 204 -5.67 10.57 -9.74
C PRO A 204 -6.86 10.41 -10.67
N SER A 205 -6.85 9.39 -11.52
CA SER A 205 -7.97 9.08 -12.43
C SER A 205 -7.98 7.59 -12.78
N PHE A 206 -9.11 6.93 -12.52
CA PHE A 206 -9.39 5.57 -13.00
C PHE A 206 -9.65 5.51 -14.50
N SER A 207 -9.87 6.65 -15.15
CA SER A 207 -10.16 6.76 -16.59
C SER A 207 -8.96 7.16 -17.44
N ALA A 208 -7.79 7.37 -16.83
CA ALA A 208 -6.56 7.68 -17.54
C ALA A 208 -6.13 6.51 -18.44
N ASP A 209 -5.47 6.78 -19.56
CA ASP A 209 -4.91 5.75 -20.45
C ASP A 209 -3.95 4.81 -19.70
N THR A 210 -3.19 5.36 -18.77
CA THR A 210 -2.42 4.59 -17.78
C THR A 210 -2.89 4.98 -16.39
N VAL A 211 -3.58 4.07 -15.73
CA VAL A 211 -4.01 4.27 -14.33
C VAL A 211 -2.81 4.09 -13.41
N MET A 212 -2.41 5.17 -12.75
CA MET A 212 -1.27 5.18 -11.84
C MET A 212 -1.73 5.12 -10.38
N LEU A 213 -1.18 4.19 -9.63
CA LEU A 213 -1.23 4.18 -8.16
C LEU A 213 0.04 4.84 -7.65
N ASN A 214 -0.09 5.97 -6.98
CA ASN A 214 1.02 6.69 -6.36
C ASN A 214 0.98 6.47 -4.85
N VAL A 215 2.11 6.09 -4.27
CA VAL A 215 2.26 5.87 -2.83
C VAL A 215 3.43 6.69 -2.32
N GLY A 216 3.20 7.47 -1.28
CA GLY A 216 4.24 8.16 -0.54
C GLY A 216 4.09 7.90 0.96
N GLY A 217 5.18 7.95 1.72
CA GLY A 217 5.10 7.78 3.17
C GLY A 217 6.46 7.76 3.86
N GLU A 218 6.42 7.87 5.17
CA GLU A 218 7.60 7.77 6.03
C GLU A 218 7.61 6.40 6.71
N ILE A 219 8.77 5.76 6.73
CA ILE A 219 8.98 4.45 7.36
C ILE A 219 10.05 4.62 8.44
N SER A 220 9.86 3.97 9.58
CA SER A 220 10.85 3.96 10.66
C SER A 220 10.84 2.63 11.41
N GLY A 221 11.98 2.28 11.98
CA GLY A 221 12.15 1.07 12.78
C GLY A 221 13.61 0.79 13.09
N SER A 222 13.93 -0.42 13.51
CA SER A 222 15.32 -0.85 13.66
C SER A 222 15.93 -1.22 12.30
N LEU A 223 17.25 -1.05 12.18
CA LEU A 223 17.97 -1.50 10.99
C LEU A 223 17.81 -3.02 10.76
N THR A 224 17.73 -3.81 11.83
CA THR A 224 17.42 -5.24 11.73
C THR A 224 16.10 -5.48 11.02
N GLN A 225 15.02 -4.81 11.44
CA GLN A 225 13.71 -4.94 10.81
C GLN A 225 13.72 -4.50 9.33
N ALA A 226 14.47 -3.42 9.02
CA ALA A 226 14.62 -2.97 7.64
C ALA A 226 15.34 -4.01 6.76
N LEU A 227 16.42 -4.60 7.25
CA LEU A 227 17.14 -5.67 6.55
C LEU A 227 16.29 -6.94 6.39
N ASP A 228 15.54 -7.32 7.42
CA ASP A 228 14.62 -8.47 7.36
C ASP A 228 13.51 -8.22 6.33
N TYR A 229 12.99 -6.99 6.26
CA TYR A 229 11.99 -6.60 5.27
C TYR A 229 12.54 -6.71 3.84
N LEU A 230 13.74 -6.18 3.58
CA LEU A 230 14.42 -6.26 2.28
C LEU A 230 14.63 -7.72 1.85
N ASN A 231 15.06 -8.58 2.78
CA ASN A 231 15.34 -9.99 2.52
C ASN A 231 14.08 -10.84 2.36
N THR A 232 12.96 -10.47 2.99
CA THR A 232 11.70 -11.21 2.92
C THR A 232 10.88 -10.84 1.68
N SER A 233 10.96 -9.58 1.22
CA SER A 233 10.24 -9.12 0.05
C SER A 233 10.80 -9.73 -1.22
N THR A 234 10.02 -10.59 -1.89
CA THR A 234 10.39 -11.19 -3.18
C THR A 234 10.68 -10.13 -4.25
N MET A 235 9.91 -9.05 -4.28
CA MET A 235 10.09 -7.96 -5.24
C MET A 235 11.38 -7.18 -4.98
N LEU A 236 11.69 -6.84 -3.73
CA LEU A 236 12.93 -6.13 -3.39
C LEU A 236 14.15 -7.00 -3.64
N ARG A 237 14.10 -8.28 -3.30
CA ARG A 237 15.17 -9.23 -3.64
C ARG A 237 15.38 -9.36 -5.15
N SER A 238 14.32 -9.36 -5.93
CA SER A 238 14.42 -9.37 -7.40
C SER A 238 15.09 -8.12 -7.95
N ALA A 239 14.83 -6.96 -7.34
CA ALA A 239 15.40 -5.67 -7.78
C ALA A 239 16.84 -5.46 -7.28
N LEU A 240 17.14 -5.84 -6.03
CA LEU A 240 18.42 -5.56 -5.35
C LEU A 240 19.39 -6.77 -5.37
N GLY A 241 18.95 -7.92 -5.89
CA GLY A 241 19.70 -9.17 -5.81
C GLY A 241 19.93 -9.62 -4.36
N ASP A 242 21.01 -10.35 -4.14
CA ASP A 242 21.39 -10.87 -2.81
C ASP A 242 22.29 -9.90 -2.02
N LEU A 243 22.32 -8.61 -2.39
CA LEU A 243 23.19 -7.60 -1.77
C LEU A 243 23.05 -7.56 -0.24
N PHE A 244 21.83 -7.68 0.28
CA PHE A 244 21.53 -7.64 1.69
C PHE A 244 21.32 -9.01 2.34
N ALA A 245 21.54 -10.12 1.61
CA ALA A 245 21.25 -11.47 2.10
C ALA A 245 22.06 -11.85 3.36
N GLU A 246 23.32 -11.42 3.43
CA GLU A 246 24.22 -11.65 4.58
C GLU A 246 24.20 -10.50 5.57
N ALA A 247 23.57 -9.38 5.24
CA ALA A 247 23.62 -8.16 6.04
C ALA A 247 23.01 -8.38 7.43
N ARG A 248 23.71 -7.86 8.43
CA ARG A 248 23.27 -7.83 9.83
C ARG A 248 23.51 -6.42 10.36
N GLY A 249 22.55 -5.91 11.11
CA GLY A 249 22.68 -4.57 11.65
C GLY A 249 21.78 -4.32 12.84
N SER A 250 22.10 -3.27 13.58
CA SER A 250 21.32 -2.76 14.69
C SER A 250 21.34 -1.23 14.70
N GLY A 251 20.55 -0.62 15.57
CA GLY A 251 20.34 0.81 15.59
C GLY A 251 19.05 1.20 14.85
N ASN A 252 18.84 2.50 14.68
CA ASN A 252 17.62 3.05 14.10
C ASN A 252 17.79 3.31 12.60
N ALA A 253 16.75 3.03 11.86
CA ALA A 253 16.64 3.36 10.44
C ALA A 253 15.33 4.08 10.16
N SER A 254 15.36 5.04 9.26
CA SER A 254 14.17 5.71 8.74
C SER A 254 14.28 5.89 7.23
N ALA A 255 13.16 5.99 6.56
CA ALA A 255 13.13 6.20 5.13
C ALA A 255 11.90 6.99 4.70
N ALA A 256 12.05 7.77 3.63
CA ALA A 256 10.93 8.30 2.85
C ALA A 256 10.76 7.43 1.60
N LEU A 257 9.56 6.89 1.42
CA LEU A 257 9.20 6.05 0.27
C LEU A 257 8.38 6.84 -0.73
N ARG A 258 8.68 6.69 -2.01
CA ARG A 258 7.83 7.07 -3.14
C ARG A 258 7.75 5.88 -4.08
N LEU A 259 6.53 5.50 -4.46
CA LEU A 259 6.25 4.38 -5.34
C LEU A 259 5.20 4.80 -6.35
N GLY A 260 5.44 4.56 -7.63
CA GLY A 260 4.49 4.72 -8.72
C GLY A 260 4.26 3.38 -9.40
N VAL A 261 3.02 2.92 -9.43
CA VAL A 261 2.65 1.61 -10.02
C VAL A 261 1.62 1.81 -11.11
N PRO A 262 1.95 1.54 -12.38
CA PRO A 262 0.95 1.48 -13.44
C PRO A 262 0.11 0.21 -13.27
N LEU A 263 -1.19 0.35 -12.95
CA LEU A 263 -2.04 -0.79 -12.59
C LEU A 263 -2.26 -1.78 -13.75
N GLY A 264 -2.15 -1.30 -15.00
CA GLY A 264 -2.23 -2.16 -16.20
C GLY A 264 -0.99 -3.01 -16.44
N ASN A 265 0.17 -2.61 -15.89
CA ASN A 265 1.42 -3.37 -15.93
C ASN A 265 2.28 -3.06 -14.69
N PRO A 266 1.99 -3.71 -13.55
CA PRO A 266 2.66 -3.44 -12.28
C PRO A 266 4.18 -3.70 -12.30
N SER A 267 4.69 -4.48 -13.25
CA SER A 267 6.14 -4.72 -13.39
C SER A 267 6.94 -3.48 -13.81
N LEU A 268 6.27 -2.46 -14.36
CA LEU A 268 6.87 -1.17 -14.73
C LEU A 268 6.81 -0.15 -13.57
N PHE A 269 6.79 -0.60 -12.33
CA PHE A 269 6.78 0.29 -11.18
C PHE A 269 8.05 1.15 -11.13
N THR A 270 7.93 2.33 -10.53
CA THR A 270 9.05 3.19 -10.14
C THR A 270 9.10 3.30 -8.63
N MET A 271 10.29 3.29 -8.07
CA MET A 271 10.50 3.36 -6.62
C MET A 271 11.66 4.30 -6.29
N ALA A 272 11.48 5.10 -5.25
CA ALA A 272 12.57 5.83 -4.61
C ALA A 272 12.43 5.71 -3.09
N ILE A 273 13.49 5.24 -2.44
CA ILE A 273 13.61 5.14 -0.99
C ILE A 273 14.80 6.01 -0.59
N ASP A 274 14.53 7.09 0.12
CA ASP A 274 15.57 7.93 0.74
C ASP A 274 15.73 7.43 2.19
N ALA A 275 16.70 6.53 2.42
CA ALA A 275 16.95 5.88 3.70
C ALA A 275 18.01 6.63 4.50
N ASN A 276 17.81 6.72 5.81
CA ASN A 276 18.75 7.33 6.75
C ASN A 276 19.06 6.34 7.88
N VAL A 277 20.31 6.27 8.26
CA VAL A 277 20.79 5.56 9.45
C VAL A 277 21.46 6.54 10.39
N ASP A 278 21.25 6.36 11.68
CA ASP A 278 21.84 7.19 12.72
C ASP A 278 22.47 6.30 13.80
N ARG A 279 23.79 6.42 13.94
CA ARG A 279 24.63 5.64 14.87
C ARG A 279 24.31 4.15 14.82
N ALA A 280 24.12 3.64 13.60
CA ALA A 280 23.82 2.25 13.39
C ALA A 280 25.10 1.39 13.38
N THR A 281 24.89 0.11 13.63
CA THR A 281 25.93 -0.92 13.42
C THR A 281 25.49 -1.75 12.23
N LEU A 282 26.39 -1.95 11.25
CA LEU A 282 26.11 -2.71 10.02
C LEU A 282 27.29 -3.57 9.65
N ARG A 283 27.05 -4.86 9.42
CA ARG A 283 27.92 -5.77 8.70
C ARG A 283 27.20 -6.18 7.41
N LEU A 284 27.69 -5.72 6.27
CA LEU A 284 27.04 -6.00 4.98
C LEU A 284 27.32 -7.41 4.48
N PHE A 285 28.56 -7.88 4.62
CA PHE A 285 28.99 -9.22 4.25
C PHE A 285 29.73 -9.89 5.41
N ASN A 286 29.59 -11.21 5.57
CA ASN A 286 30.22 -11.97 6.65
C ASN A 286 31.76 -11.84 6.69
N ARG A 287 32.38 -11.51 5.55
CA ARG A 287 33.84 -11.35 5.42
C ARG A 287 34.36 -9.94 5.66
N LEU A 288 33.46 -8.98 5.87
CA LEU A 288 33.82 -7.59 6.15
C LEU A 288 33.75 -7.31 7.66
N PRO A 289 34.62 -6.42 8.17
CA PRO A 289 34.48 -5.91 9.53
C PRO A 289 33.16 -5.17 9.70
N GLU A 290 32.66 -5.17 10.90
CA GLU A 290 31.46 -4.44 11.26
C GLU A 290 31.71 -2.94 11.28
N ALA A 291 30.85 -2.18 10.61
CA ALA A 291 30.82 -0.72 10.72
C ALA A 291 29.96 -0.34 11.92
N THR A 292 30.49 0.46 12.84
CA THR A 292 29.79 0.98 14.00
C THR A 292 29.63 2.49 13.90
N GLU A 293 28.70 3.07 14.67
CA GLU A 293 28.38 4.51 14.66
C GLU A 293 28.07 5.04 13.24
N LEU A 294 27.59 4.17 12.37
CA LEU A 294 27.31 4.50 10.99
C LEU A 294 26.16 5.50 10.89
N THR A 295 26.43 6.64 10.26
CA THR A 295 25.45 7.72 10.06
C THR A 295 25.52 8.21 8.62
N GLY A 296 24.38 8.51 8.02
CA GLY A 296 24.26 9.07 6.71
C GLY A 296 23.01 8.60 5.95
N SER A 297 22.96 8.97 4.68
CA SER A 297 21.79 8.78 3.81
C SER A 297 22.13 7.98 2.57
N LEU A 298 21.18 7.16 2.17
CA LEU A 298 21.28 6.28 1.01
C LEU A 298 19.99 6.38 0.19
N ARG A 299 20.11 6.62 -1.11
CA ARG A 299 18.98 6.56 -2.04
C ARG A 299 18.99 5.21 -2.76
N ILE A 300 17.85 4.53 -2.70
CA ILE A 300 17.61 3.25 -3.38
C ILE A 300 16.45 3.46 -4.37
N THR A 301 16.67 3.08 -5.61
CA THR A 301 15.62 3.02 -6.64
C THR A 301 15.48 1.58 -7.13
N GLU A 302 14.54 1.34 -8.06
CA GLU A 302 14.45 0.03 -8.74
C GLU A 302 15.67 -0.29 -9.62
N LYS A 303 16.58 0.68 -9.82
CA LYS A 303 17.74 0.56 -10.71
C LYS A 303 19.07 0.92 -10.08
N SER A 304 19.08 1.64 -8.96
CA SER A 304 20.32 2.18 -8.40
C SER A 304 20.32 2.20 -6.87
N ILE A 305 21.55 2.18 -6.35
CA ILE A 305 21.86 2.48 -4.94
C ILE A 305 22.94 3.55 -4.96
N GLU A 306 22.68 4.67 -4.30
CA GLU A 306 23.54 5.85 -4.36
C GLU A 306 23.60 6.56 -3.01
N THR A 307 24.75 7.15 -2.69
CA THR A 307 24.91 8.09 -1.59
C THR A 307 25.13 9.49 -2.15
N THR A 308 24.42 10.49 -1.63
CA THR A 308 24.67 11.91 -1.95
C THR A 308 25.96 12.38 -1.28
N GLU A 309 26.16 11.96 -0.03
CA GLU A 309 27.38 12.13 0.76
C GLU A 309 27.79 10.78 1.32
N PRO A 310 29.10 10.54 1.51
CA PRO A 310 29.55 9.28 2.08
C PRO A 310 28.93 9.01 3.46
N LEU A 311 28.50 7.78 3.69
CA LEU A 311 28.17 7.29 5.02
C LEU A 311 29.42 7.31 5.88
N ARG A 312 29.33 7.76 7.11
CA ARG A 312 30.47 7.88 8.04
C ARG A 312 30.26 7.01 9.26
N GLY A 313 31.33 6.41 9.77
CA GLY A 313 31.29 5.53 10.93
C GLY A 313 32.70 5.11 11.35
N LEU A 314 32.77 3.99 12.04
CA LEU A 314 34.04 3.40 12.51
C LEU A 314 34.10 1.93 12.09
N ALA A 315 35.28 1.44 11.71
CA ALA A 315 35.55 0.01 11.54
C ALA A 315 36.79 -0.35 12.39
N GLY A 316 36.62 -1.23 13.37
CA GLY A 316 37.69 -1.55 14.34
C GLY A 316 38.22 -0.36 15.13
N GLY A 317 37.45 0.73 15.26
CA GLY A 317 37.83 1.98 15.90
C GLY A 317 38.44 3.02 14.95
N ALA A 318 38.72 2.65 13.70
CA ALA A 318 39.26 3.58 12.69
C ALA A 318 38.12 4.29 11.94
N PRO A 319 38.26 5.60 11.64
CA PRO A 319 37.27 6.33 10.85
C PRO A 319 37.03 5.68 9.49
N LEU A 320 35.73 5.43 9.20
CA LEU A 320 35.23 4.79 7.99
C LEU A 320 34.38 5.79 7.19
N SER A 321 34.56 5.79 5.88
CA SER A 321 33.70 6.49 4.92
C SER A 321 33.28 5.52 3.82
N VAL A 322 31.98 5.44 3.52
CA VAL A 322 31.43 4.54 2.50
C VAL A 322 30.58 5.34 1.53
N SER A 323 30.91 5.28 0.25
CA SER A 323 30.07 5.81 -0.83
C SER A 323 29.50 4.66 -1.65
N ALA A 324 28.25 4.82 -2.09
CA ALA A 324 27.61 3.90 -3.01
C ALA A 324 27.26 4.62 -4.32
N SER A 325 27.51 3.95 -5.43
CA SER A 325 27.11 4.41 -6.76
C SER A 325 26.66 3.24 -7.61
N THR A 326 25.87 3.52 -8.64
CA THR A 326 25.46 2.49 -9.60
C THR A 326 25.78 2.94 -11.00
N THR A 327 26.53 2.12 -11.74
CA THR A 327 26.88 2.37 -13.14
C THR A 327 26.53 1.13 -13.96
N ASN A 328 25.73 1.32 -15.04
CA ASN A 328 25.26 0.23 -15.92
C ASN A 328 24.59 -0.93 -15.16
N GLY A 329 23.81 -0.62 -14.10
CA GLY A 329 23.11 -1.62 -13.28
C GLY A 329 24.01 -2.38 -12.29
N VAL A 330 25.27 -1.99 -12.15
CA VAL A 330 26.21 -2.59 -11.19
C VAL A 330 26.42 -1.61 -10.04
N ALA A 331 26.03 -2.02 -8.82
CA ALA A 331 26.29 -1.25 -7.61
C ALA A 331 27.77 -1.40 -7.21
N ALA A 332 28.44 -0.27 -6.99
CA ALA A 332 29.79 -0.18 -6.48
C ALA A 332 29.79 0.52 -5.12
N PHE A 333 30.66 0.04 -4.22
CA PHE A 333 30.86 0.66 -2.90
C PHE A 333 32.32 1.03 -2.77
N ASP A 334 32.59 2.34 -2.66
CA ASP A 334 33.91 2.87 -2.37
C ASP A 334 34.06 3.01 -0.87
N VAL A 335 35.01 2.30 -0.29
CA VAL A 335 35.26 2.26 1.14
C VAL A 335 36.62 2.89 1.44
N ALA A 336 36.64 4.00 2.17
CA ALA A 336 37.84 4.64 2.66
C ALA A 336 37.94 4.44 4.17
N LEU A 337 39.11 3.96 4.64
CA LEU A 337 39.43 3.74 6.05
C LEU A 337 40.68 4.52 6.40
N SER A 338 40.58 5.38 7.40
CA SER A 338 41.72 6.14 7.91
C SER A 338 42.20 5.52 9.21
N ALA A 339 43.19 4.62 9.10
CA ALA A 339 43.70 3.86 10.26
C ALA A 339 45.02 4.47 10.79
N SER A 340 45.11 4.75 12.09
CA SER A 340 46.37 4.98 12.78
C SER A 340 47.14 3.65 12.93
N PRO A 341 48.45 3.66 13.23
CA PRO A 341 49.18 2.42 13.52
C PRO A 341 48.53 1.56 14.60
N ALA A 342 47.94 2.17 15.62
CA ALA A 342 47.25 1.46 16.71
C ALA A 342 45.89 0.85 16.23
N ASP A 343 45.19 1.52 15.33
CA ASP A 343 43.94 1.01 14.75
C ASP A 343 44.25 -0.12 13.76
N PHE A 344 45.37 -0.02 13.02
CA PHE A 344 45.83 -1.05 12.10
C PHE A 344 46.17 -2.37 12.84
N GLU A 345 46.79 -2.30 14.03
CA GLU A 345 47.01 -3.48 14.88
C GLU A 345 45.69 -4.15 15.31
N ARG A 346 44.65 -3.35 15.61
CA ARG A 346 43.31 -3.88 15.95
C ARG A 346 42.65 -4.52 14.78
N LEU A 347 42.72 -3.89 13.58
CA LEU A 347 42.16 -4.41 12.35
C LEU A 347 42.82 -5.72 11.90
N ILE A 348 44.14 -5.85 12.08
CA ILE A 348 44.87 -7.08 11.75
C ILE A 348 44.47 -8.25 12.65
N ARG A 349 44.08 -7.97 13.90
CA ARG A 349 43.64 -9.02 14.86
C ARG A 349 42.23 -9.53 14.55
N LEU A 350 41.47 -8.88 13.67
CA LEU A 350 40.21 -9.42 13.21
C LEU A 350 40.49 -10.55 12.20
N PRO A 351 39.88 -11.75 12.36
CA PRO A 351 40.14 -12.90 11.47
C PRO A 351 39.95 -12.55 10.00
N GLU A 352 39.01 -11.64 9.70
CA GLU A 352 38.65 -11.18 8.37
C GLU A 352 39.75 -10.31 7.73
N ALA A 353 40.36 -9.43 8.48
CA ALA A 353 41.47 -8.57 8.04
C ALA A 353 42.75 -9.39 7.73
N THR A 354 43.03 -10.42 8.53
CA THR A 354 44.13 -11.34 8.31
C THR A 354 43.98 -12.11 6.99
N ALA A 355 42.72 -12.46 6.60
CA ALA A 355 42.46 -13.11 5.34
C ALA A 355 42.63 -12.20 4.12
N LEU A 356 42.35 -10.90 4.26
CA LEU A 356 42.56 -9.90 3.22
C LEU A 356 44.06 -9.58 3.01
N LEU A 357 44.81 -9.39 4.11
CA LEU A 357 46.23 -9.07 4.06
C LEU A 357 47.10 -10.21 3.53
N LYS A 358 46.69 -11.47 3.69
CA LYS A 358 47.36 -12.60 3.07
C LYS A 358 47.27 -12.64 1.55
N LYS A 359 46.34 -11.90 0.97
CA LYS A 359 46.16 -11.78 -0.51
C LYS A 359 46.84 -10.56 -1.12
N THR A 360 47.27 -9.59 -0.32
CA THR A 360 47.95 -8.38 -0.77
C THR A 360 49.45 -8.48 -0.46
N SER A 361 50.20 -9.07 -1.33
CA SER A 361 51.67 -8.97 -1.38
C SER A 361 52.07 -7.69 -2.09
N GLY A 362 51.93 -6.53 -1.46
CA GLY A 362 52.31 -5.22 -2.02
C GLY A 362 52.43 -4.17 -0.94
N ALA A 363 53.48 -3.32 -0.99
CA ALA A 363 53.69 -2.23 -0.07
C ALA A 363 52.46 -1.33 -0.02
N VAL A 364 51.91 -1.16 1.19
CA VAL A 364 50.87 -0.16 1.46
C VAL A 364 51.58 1.20 1.46
N PRO A 365 51.21 2.19 0.64
CA PRO A 365 51.74 3.55 0.78
C PRO A 365 51.29 4.08 2.15
N VAL A 366 52.24 4.56 2.90
CA VAL A 366 52.07 5.24 4.22
C VAL A 366 51.55 6.64 3.97
#